data_6acfad26223279be72f0bd97fd31f715
#
_entry.id   6acfad26223279be72f0bd97fd31f715
#
_cell.length_a   1.000
_cell.length_b   1.000
_cell.length_c   1.000
_cell.angle_alpha   90.00
_cell.angle_beta   90.00
_cell.angle_gamma   90.00
#
_symmetry.space_group_name_H-M   'P 1'
#
loop_
_entity.id
_entity.type
_entity.pdbx_description
1 polymer ?
#
loop_
_entity_poly.entity_id
_entity_poly.type
_entity_poly.pdbx_seq_one_letter_code
_entity_poly.pdbx_strand_id
1 'polypeptide(L)'
;MRFLGKDQQRCLRRYFVDIAIDKYERVILDLMFKHVRTQSRFLRTLPALTLYEEDAYLDFMPGSRWSGAFVRFYRQLPGVRVISTGFAVTNHLRAAGVDAHFVPKGFDPARMVLQNQKRDIELGFIGRLGSAAYSARRTLLETLAKVEPLEIMRTHTANEYVETLNRINIFISADVGLSEYMAKNFEAMACGCLLLAKRQGRGEEEALGLEDGVNLLLYDDLASLLERLEWAREHPGLAQSIAVKGREHVLARNAYDKLAREISDVVSVPFTNVSSQPWWKFW
;
A
#
# COMPACT_ATOMS: atom_id res chain seq x y z
N MET A 1 3.68 18.15 8.01
CA MET A 1 3.31 16.78 8.42
C MET A 1 3.90 16.51 9.80
N ARG A 2 3.12 15.99 10.76
CA ARG A 2 3.60 15.62 12.10
C ARG A 2 3.53 14.11 12.25
N PHE A 3 4.65 13.48 12.61
CA PHE A 3 4.72 12.03 12.85
C PHE A 3 4.31 11.73 14.30
N LEU A 4 3.31 10.86 14.47
CA LEU A 4 2.82 10.45 15.78
C LEU A 4 3.45 9.12 16.19
N GLY A 5 4.10 9.13 17.37
CA GLY A 5 4.54 7.90 18.02
C GLY A 5 3.37 7.00 18.44
N LYS A 6 3.67 5.74 18.79
CA LYS A 6 2.65 4.76 19.19
C LYS A 6 1.76 5.24 20.34
N ASP A 7 2.35 5.90 21.34
CA ASP A 7 1.61 6.38 22.52
C ASP A 7 0.72 7.59 22.18
N GLN A 8 1.17 8.45 21.27
CA GLN A 8 0.36 9.56 20.76
C GLN A 8 -0.83 9.04 19.96
N GLN A 9 -0.64 8.03 19.10
CA GLN A 9 -1.74 7.38 18.37
C GLN A 9 -2.75 6.69 19.30
N ARG A 10 -2.31 6.16 20.46
CA ARG A 10 -3.20 5.52 21.44
C ARG A 10 -4.04 6.52 22.23
N CYS A 11 -3.65 7.80 22.28
CA CYS A 11 -4.39 8.84 22.99
C CYS A 11 -4.38 10.15 22.19
N LEU A 12 -5.09 10.16 21.05
CA LEU A 12 -5.15 11.31 20.14
C LEU A 12 -5.68 12.58 20.84
N ARG A 13 -6.69 12.45 21.70
CA ARG A 13 -7.24 13.59 22.44
C ARG A 13 -6.14 14.36 23.20
N ARG A 14 -5.22 13.66 23.85
CA ARG A 14 -4.12 14.27 24.59
C ARG A 14 -3.15 15.00 23.64
N TYR A 15 -2.90 14.43 22.46
CA TYR A 15 -2.08 15.05 21.44
C TYR A 15 -2.70 16.32 20.86
N PHE A 16 -4.04 16.37 20.73
CA PHE A 16 -4.77 17.46 20.12
C PHE A 16 -5.05 18.63 21.10
N VAL A 17 -4.74 18.50 22.39
CA VAL A 17 -4.98 19.56 23.40
C VAL A 17 -4.30 20.87 23.01
N ASP A 18 -3.08 20.81 22.47
CA ASP A 18 -2.29 21.99 22.11
C ASP A 18 -2.44 22.39 20.63
N ILE A 19 -3.40 21.80 19.93
CA ILE A 19 -3.68 22.11 18.52
C ILE A 19 -4.96 22.92 18.44
N ALA A 20 -4.86 24.16 17.96
CA ALA A 20 -6.02 24.99 17.64
C ALA A 20 -6.75 24.42 16.39
N ILE A 21 -7.53 23.35 16.60
CA ILE A 21 -8.17 22.59 15.53
C ILE A 21 -9.18 23.41 14.75
N ASP A 22 -9.77 24.41 15.35
CA ASP A 22 -10.70 25.38 14.77
C ASP A 22 -10.07 26.23 13.65
N LYS A 23 -8.74 26.29 13.59
CA LYS A 23 -8.01 26.98 12.50
C LYS A 23 -7.87 26.13 11.24
N TYR A 24 -8.31 24.88 11.27
CA TYR A 24 -8.19 23.95 10.15
C TYR A 24 -9.58 23.56 9.63
N GLU A 25 -9.77 23.68 8.34
CA GLU A 25 -11.01 23.26 7.67
C GLU A 25 -11.11 21.74 7.55
N ARG A 26 -9.96 21.05 7.50
CA ARG A 26 -9.87 19.61 7.27
C ARG A 26 -8.75 18.98 8.08
N VAL A 27 -8.96 17.73 8.46
CA VAL A 27 -7.98 16.93 9.20
C VAL A 27 -7.76 15.62 8.43
N ILE A 28 -6.51 15.36 8.06
CA ILE A 28 -6.09 14.09 7.47
C ILE A 28 -5.28 13.34 8.52
N LEU A 29 -5.65 12.08 8.79
CA LEU A 29 -4.95 11.21 9.71
C LEU A 29 -4.48 9.95 8.99
N ASP A 30 -3.17 9.74 8.98
CA ASP A 30 -2.50 8.49 8.63
C ASP A 30 -2.11 7.80 9.92
N LEU A 31 -2.86 6.76 10.32
CA LEU A 31 -2.78 6.16 11.64
C LEU A 31 -2.95 4.64 11.58
N MET A 32 -2.25 3.95 12.48
CA MET A 32 -2.44 2.51 12.63
C MET A 32 -3.83 2.20 13.21
N PHE A 33 -4.67 1.53 12.45
CA PHE A 33 -6.04 1.13 12.83
C PHE A 33 -6.14 0.56 14.25
N LYS A 34 -5.24 -0.35 14.63
CA LYS A 34 -5.22 -0.97 15.96
C LYS A 34 -5.12 0.02 17.13
N HIS A 35 -4.59 1.23 16.90
CA HIS A 35 -4.42 2.26 17.93
C HIS A 35 -5.58 3.23 17.99
N VAL A 36 -6.28 3.43 16.87
CA VAL A 36 -7.31 4.47 16.77
C VAL A 36 -8.75 3.94 16.78
N ARG A 37 -8.95 2.65 16.50
CA ARG A 37 -10.28 2.03 16.42
C ARG A 37 -11.16 2.18 17.67
N THR A 38 -10.57 2.44 18.82
CA THR A 38 -11.29 2.63 20.10
C THR A 38 -11.55 4.11 20.40
N GLN A 39 -11.14 5.03 19.52
CA GLN A 39 -11.20 6.47 19.76
C GLN A 39 -12.27 7.18 18.92
N SER A 40 -13.26 6.45 18.41
CA SER A 40 -14.32 6.99 17.55
C SER A 40 -15.04 8.20 18.16
N ARG A 41 -15.23 8.22 19.49
CA ARG A 41 -15.85 9.35 20.20
C ARG A 41 -15.06 10.65 20.03
N PHE A 42 -13.74 10.59 20.11
CA PHE A 42 -12.88 11.75 19.88
C PHE A 42 -12.82 12.13 18.38
N LEU A 43 -12.66 11.13 17.51
CA LEU A 43 -12.53 11.36 16.07
C LEU A 43 -13.76 12.06 15.47
N ARG A 44 -14.94 11.82 16.01
CA ARG A 44 -16.18 12.55 15.61
C ARG A 44 -16.13 14.04 15.86
N THR A 45 -15.24 14.52 16.71
CA THR A 45 -15.12 15.97 17.03
C THR A 45 -14.19 16.69 16.05
N LEU A 46 -13.49 15.96 15.19
CA LEU A 46 -12.57 16.55 14.23
C LEU A 46 -13.32 17.06 12.98
N PRO A 47 -13.01 18.27 12.48
CA PRO A 47 -13.68 18.81 11.31
C PRO A 47 -13.26 18.07 10.04
N ALA A 48 -14.22 17.79 9.15
CA ALA A 48 -14.00 17.20 7.83
C ALA A 48 -12.86 16.15 7.83
N LEU A 49 -13.04 15.10 8.68
CA LEU A 49 -12.03 14.09 8.92
C LEU A 49 -11.85 13.18 7.69
N THR A 50 -10.61 13.07 7.24
CA THR A 50 -10.17 12.06 6.27
C THR A 50 -9.20 11.10 6.96
N LEU A 51 -9.43 9.80 6.79
CA LEU A 51 -8.51 8.75 7.22
C LEU A 51 -7.77 8.21 5.99
N TYR A 52 -6.44 8.25 6.01
CA TYR A 52 -5.58 7.57 5.05
C TYR A 52 -5.30 6.16 5.58
N GLU A 53 -5.75 5.13 4.86
CA GLU A 53 -5.81 3.76 5.36
C GLU A 53 -5.13 2.77 4.41
N GLU A 54 -4.05 2.17 4.88
CA GLU A 54 -3.24 1.23 4.10
C GLU A 54 -3.52 -0.25 4.43
N ASP A 55 -4.24 -0.52 5.52
CA ASP A 55 -4.46 -1.87 6.06
C ASP A 55 -5.90 -2.37 5.91
N ALA A 56 -6.80 -1.60 5.23
CA ALA A 56 -8.22 -1.94 5.13
C ALA A 56 -8.49 -3.27 4.41
N TYR A 57 -7.55 -3.79 3.62
CA TYR A 57 -7.64 -5.14 3.05
C TYR A 57 -7.84 -6.23 4.11
N LEU A 58 -7.35 -6.01 5.33
CA LEU A 58 -7.53 -6.93 6.46
C LEU A 58 -9.00 -7.11 6.86
N ASP A 59 -9.89 -6.19 6.47
CA ASP A 59 -11.34 -6.31 6.72
C ASP A 59 -11.98 -7.44 5.92
N PHE A 60 -11.40 -7.76 4.78
CA PHE A 60 -11.93 -8.68 3.77
C PHE A 60 -11.07 -9.94 3.60
N MET A 61 -9.89 -9.95 4.20
CA MET A 61 -8.96 -11.07 4.12
C MET A 61 -9.50 -12.28 4.91
N PRO A 62 -9.63 -13.47 4.30
CA PRO A 62 -10.06 -14.67 4.99
C PRO A 62 -9.19 -14.98 6.22
N GLY A 63 -9.83 -15.28 7.35
CA GLY A 63 -9.13 -15.59 8.60
C GLY A 63 -8.50 -14.39 9.31
N SER A 64 -8.69 -13.18 8.82
CA SER A 64 -8.21 -11.99 9.50
C SER A 64 -8.99 -11.74 10.80
N ARG A 65 -8.25 -11.48 11.90
CA ARG A 65 -8.84 -11.04 13.17
C ARG A 65 -9.56 -9.69 13.06
N TRP A 66 -9.36 -8.97 11.97
CA TRP A 66 -9.93 -7.65 11.71
C TRP A 66 -11.14 -7.70 10.79
N SER A 67 -11.61 -8.88 10.40
CA SER A 67 -12.75 -9.04 9.50
C SER A 67 -13.98 -8.25 9.98
N GLY A 68 -14.51 -7.38 9.14
CA GLY A 68 -15.62 -6.47 9.40
C GLY A 68 -15.32 -5.36 10.43
N ALA A 69 -14.08 -5.24 10.93
CA ALA A 69 -13.75 -4.28 11.98
C ALA A 69 -13.56 -2.86 11.43
N PHE A 70 -13.00 -2.71 10.23
CA PHE A 70 -12.78 -1.42 9.60
C PHE A 70 -14.10 -0.78 9.18
N VAL A 71 -14.98 -1.50 8.49
CA VAL A 71 -16.31 -1.02 8.12
C VAL A 71 -17.11 -0.63 9.36
N ARG A 72 -17.12 -1.46 10.42
CA ARG A 72 -17.81 -1.12 11.67
C ARG A 72 -17.25 0.14 12.32
N PHE A 73 -15.95 0.37 12.25
CA PHE A 73 -15.32 1.57 12.78
C PHE A 73 -15.69 2.82 11.96
N TYR A 74 -15.60 2.76 10.63
CA TYR A 74 -15.96 3.89 9.78
C TYR A 74 -17.42 4.28 9.91
N ARG A 75 -18.34 3.32 10.06
CA ARG A 75 -19.75 3.58 10.34
C ARG A 75 -20.00 4.30 11.66
N GLN A 76 -19.05 4.25 12.60
CA GLN A 76 -19.13 5.03 13.84
C GLN A 76 -18.68 6.50 13.65
N LEU A 77 -18.18 6.87 12.48
CA LEU A 77 -17.65 8.20 12.17
C LEU A 77 -18.50 8.86 11.07
N PRO A 78 -19.67 9.45 11.41
CA PRO A 78 -20.52 10.09 10.41
C PRO A 78 -19.77 11.17 9.64
N GLY A 79 -19.84 11.11 8.30
CA GLY A 79 -19.16 12.06 7.43
C GLY A 79 -17.64 11.87 7.31
N VAL A 80 -17.06 10.77 7.83
CA VAL A 80 -15.66 10.45 7.59
C VAL A 80 -15.44 10.12 6.12
N ARG A 81 -14.37 10.65 5.55
CA ARG A 81 -13.83 10.22 4.27
C ARG A 81 -12.68 9.26 4.49
N VAL A 82 -12.61 8.21 3.69
CA VAL A 82 -11.52 7.23 3.75
C VAL A 82 -10.77 7.22 2.43
N ILE A 83 -9.48 7.46 2.46
CA ILE A 83 -8.58 7.18 1.35
C ILE A 83 -8.03 5.78 1.57
N SER A 84 -8.32 4.86 0.66
CA SER A 84 -7.84 3.48 0.70
C SER A 84 -6.89 3.21 -0.45
N THR A 85 -5.88 2.39 -0.21
CA THR A 85 -4.75 2.20 -1.12
C THR A 85 -4.91 1.03 -2.10
N GLY A 86 -5.96 0.22 -1.95
CA GLY A 86 -6.35 -0.82 -2.91
C GLY A 86 -7.65 -0.45 -3.62
N PHE A 87 -7.70 -0.60 -4.94
CA PHE A 87 -8.91 -0.31 -5.73
C PHE A 87 -10.05 -1.25 -5.38
N ALA A 88 -9.78 -2.56 -5.35
CA ALA A 88 -10.76 -3.57 -4.96
C ALA A 88 -11.25 -3.35 -3.52
N VAL A 89 -10.35 -2.99 -2.61
CA VAL A 89 -10.64 -2.65 -1.22
C VAL A 89 -11.53 -1.40 -1.13
N THR A 90 -11.22 -0.37 -1.90
CA THR A 90 -12.03 0.88 -1.98
C THR A 90 -13.45 0.59 -2.45
N ASN A 91 -13.61 -0.21 -3.50
CA ASN A 91 -14.94 -0.57 -4.01
C ASN A 91 -15.74 -1.36 -2.98
N HIS A 92 -15.10 -2.21 -2.20
CA HIS A 92 -15.74 -2.94 -1.12
C HIS A 92 -16.19 -2.00 0.02
N LEU A 93 -15.37 -1.04 0.41
CA LEU A 93 -15.74 0.00 1.37
C LEU A 93 -16.93 0.84 0.89
N ARG A 94 -16.94 1.23 -0.41
CA ARG A 94 -18.07 1.94 -1.04
C ARG A 94 -19.35 1.11 -1.01
N ALA A 95 -19.29 -0.17 -1.34
CA ALA A 95 -20.42 -1.09 -1.27
C ALA A 95 -20.95 -1.24 0.16
N ALA A 96 -20.10 -1.06 1.17
CA ALA A 96 -20.47 -1.03 2.59
C ALA A 96 -21.01 0.33 3.06
N GLY A 97 -21.15 1.33 2.16
CA GLY A 97 -21.69 2.66 2.46
C GLY A 97 -20.67 3.64 3.07
N VAL A 98 -19.37 3.39 2.90
CA VAL A 98 -18.28 4.30 3.33
C VAL A 98 -17.95 5.28 2.20
N ASP A 99 -17.77 6.56 2.50
CA ASP A 99 -17.22 7.56 1.56
C ASP A 99 -15.72 7.26 1.35
N ALA A 100 -15.44 6.31 0.44
CA ALA A 100 -14.10 5.80 0.19
C ALA A 100 -13.57 6.22 -1.17
N HIS A 101 -12.30 6.62 -1.21
CA HIS A 101 -11.58 7.07 -2.40
C HIS A 101 -10.30 6.28 -2.58
N PHE A 102 -10.02 5.89 -3.81
CA PHE A 102 -8.81 5.17 -4.15
C PHE A 102 -7.67 6.15 -4.40
N VAL A 103 -6.57 5.99 -3.68
CA VAL A 103 -5.27 6.59 -3.97
C VAL A 103 -4.22 5.50 -3.73
N PRO A 104 -3.47 5.06 -4.74
CA PRO A 104 -2.57 3.92 -4.58
C PRO A 104 -1.44 4.16 -3.58
N LYS A 105 -0.81 3.09 -3.14
CA LYS A 105 0.47 3.17 -2.42
C LYS A 105 1.54 3.78 -3.32
N GLY A 106 2.49 4.46 -2.70
CA GLY A 106 3.59 5.09 -3.41
C GLY A 106 4.92 5.00 -2.69
N PHE A 107 5.87 5.75 -3.20
CA PHE A 107 7.23 5.79 -2.70
C PHE A 107 7.83 7.21 -2.80
N ASP A 108 8.89 7.43 -2.02
CA ASP A 108 9.70 8.64 -2.09
C ASP A 108 10.69 8.55 -3.26
N PRO A 109 10.48 9.31 -4.36
CA PRO A 109 11.36 9.24 -5.52
C PRO A 109 12.78 9.78 -5.26
N ALA A 110 12.98 10.56 -4.18
CA ALA A 110 14.30 11.00 -3.78
C ALA A 110 15.13 9.89 -3.12
N ARG A 111 14.45 8.85 -2.61
CA ARG A 111 15.09 7.69 -1.97
C ARG A 111 15.15 6.47 -2.88
N MET A 112 14.05 6.16 -3.56
CA MET A 112 13.94 4.98 -4.45
C MET A 112 14.56 5.33 -5.82
N VAL A 113 15.88 5.39 -5.86
CA VAL A 113 16.65 5.77 -7.06
C VAL A 113 17.33 4.56 -7.69
N LEU A 114 17.33 4.53 -9.03
CA LEU A 114 18.13 3.59 -9.77
C LEU A 114 19.62 3.96 -9.63
N GLN A 115 20.41 3.01 -9.15
CA GLN A 115 21.85 3.16 -8.97
C GLN A 115 22.63 2.42 -10.07
N ASN A 116 23.75 2.98 -10.48
CA ASN A 116 24.63 2.32 -11.44
C ASN A 116 25.51 1.29 -10.72
N GLN A 117 24.92 0.10 -10.42
CA GLN A 117 25.63 -1.01 -9.79
C GLN A 117 25.27 -2.34 -10.46
N LYS A 118 26.10 -3.35 -10.24
CA LYS A 118 25.86 -4.70 -10.76
C LYS A 118 24.63 -5.30 -10.06
N ARG A 119 23.73 -5.90 -10.85
CA ARG A 119 22.64 -6.74 -10.35
C ARG A 119 23.14 -8.17 -10.23
N ASP A 120 23.51 -8.56 -9.02
CA ASP A 120 24.10 -9.87 -8.71
C ASP A 120 23.12 -10.83 -8.01
N ILE A 121 21.92 -10.36 -7.69
CA ILE A 121 20.81 -11.15 -7.17
C ILE A 121 19.82 -11.39 -8.31
N GLU A 122 19.76 -12.64 -8.80
CA GLU A 122 18.88 -12.97 -9.91
C GLU A 122 17.40 -12.81 -9.51
N LEU A 123 17.00 -13.49 -8.43
CA LEU A 123 15.63 -13.47 -7.90
C LEU A 123 15.66 -13.00 -6.45
N GLY A 124 14.88 -11.98 -6.13
CA GLY A 124 14.86 -11.45 -4.78
C GLY A 124 13.47 -11.14 -4.24
N PHE A 125 13.32 -11.30 -2.93
CA PHE A 125 12.19 -10.80 -2.16
C PHE A 125 12.71 -10.12 -0.89
N ILE A 126 12.19 -8.95 -0.57
CA ILE A 126 12.51 -8.25 0.69
C ILE A 126 11.23 -8.09 1.50
N GLY A 127 11.16 -8.68 2.71
CA GLY A 127 9.99 -8.49 3.56
C GLY A 127 9.82 -9.48 4.69
N ARG A 128 8.73 -9.32 5.44
CA ARG A 128 8.38 -10.15 6.59
C ARG A 128 7.63 -11.40 6.14
N LEU A 129 7.93 -12.54 6.79
CA LEU A 129 7.23 -13.81 6.62
C LEU A 129 6.56 -14.31 7.91
N GLY A 130 6.96 -13.75 9.06
CA GLY A 130 6.64 -14.30 10.40
C GLY A 130 5.22 -14.02 10.92
N SER A 131 4.32 -13.39 10.15
CA SER A 131 2.94 -13.14 10.58
C SER A 131 1.99 -14.22 10.04
N ALA A 132 0.96 -14.58 10.81
CA ALA A 132 -0.12 -15.45 10.34
C ALA A 132 -0.83 -14.89 9.10
N ALA A 133 -0.95 -13.56 9.00
CA ALA A 133 -1.51 -12.88 7.82
C ALA A 133 -0.67 -13.10 6.54
N TYR A 134 0.57 -13.55 6.66
CA TYR A 134 1.48 -13.80 5.54
C TYR A 134 1.76 -15.29 5.32
N SER A 135 0.90 -16.19 5.82
CA SER A 135 1.11 -17.64 5.65
C SER A 135 1.17 -18.05 4.19
N ALA A 136 0.24 -17.59 3.36
CA ALA A 136 0.21 -17.89 1.91
C ALA A 136 1.45 -17.32 1.19
N ARG A 137 1.87 -16.09 1.51
CA ARG A 137 3.12 -15.50 1.02
C ARG A 137 4.32 -16.37 1.37
N ARG A 138 4.43 -16.78 2.63
CA ARG A 138 5.52 -17.64 3.11
C ARG A 138 5.55 -18.97 2.36
N THR A 139 4.42 -19.66 2.27
CA THR A 139 4.31 -20.93 1.53
C THR A 139 4.78 -20.80 0.09
N LEU A 140 4.33 -19.76 -0.61
CA LEU A 140 4.75 -19.51 -1.99
C LEU A 140 6.26 -19.32 -2.11
N LEU A 141 6.83 -18.42 -1.30
CA LEU A 141 8.26 -18.08 -1.36
C LEU A 141 9.16 -19.25 -0.93
N GLU A 142 8.78 -19.97 0.13
CA GLU A 142 9.52 -21.15 0.60
C GLU A 142 9.44 -22.31 -0.42
N THR A 143 8.32 -22.41 -1.15
CA THR A 143 8.20 -23.43 -2.21
C THR A 143 9.03 -23.03 -3.44
N LEU A 144 8.99 -21.77 -3.84
CA LEU A 144 9.82 -21.25 -4.93
C LEU A 144 11.32 -21.42 -4.63
N ALA A 145 11.75 -21.11 -3.42
CA ALA A 145 13.16 -21.20 -3.01
C ALA A 145 13.72 -22.65 -3.00
N LYS A 146 12.87 -23.68 -3.12
CA LYS A 146 13.33 -25.08 -3.26
C LYS A 146 13.73 -25.44 -4.69
N VAL A 147 13.25 -24.70 -5.66
CA VAL A 147 13.43 -25.00 -7.09
C VAL A 147 14.12 -23.89 -7.87
N GLU A 148 14.20 -22.70 -7.28
CA GLU A 148 14.78 -21.49 -7.88
C GLU A 148 15.76 -20.81 -6.92
N PRO A 149 16.78 -20.08 -7.41
CA PRO A 149 17.77 -19.37 -6.58
C PRO A 149 17.19 -18.07 -5.98
N LEU A 150 16.05 -18.19 -5.29
CA LEU A 150 15.38 -17.04 -4.67
C LEU A 150 16.06 -16.63 -3.36
N GLU A 151 16.51 -15.39 -3.28
CA GLU A 151 16.98 -14.77 -2.04
C GLU A 151 15.84 -14.09 -1.29
N ILE A 152 15.52 -14.63 -0.10
CA ILE A 152 14.52 -14.04 0.81
C ILE A 152 15.23 -13.23 1.88
N MET A 153 15.12 -11.92 1.80
CA MET A 153 15.94 -10.99 2.57
C MET A 153 15.13 -10.12 3.51
N ARG A 154 15.85 -9.57 4.50
CA ARG A 154 15.38 -8.49 5.37
C ARG A 154 16.51 -7.48 5.52
N THR A 155 16.15 -6.21 5.44
CA THR A 155 17.06 -5.10 5.63
C THR A 155 16.78 -4.38 6.95
N HIS A 156 17.79 -3.75 7.51
CA HIS A 156 17.73 -3.08 8.81
C HIS A 156 17.65 -1.56 8.67
N THR A 157 18.17 -1.02 7.57
CA THR A 157 18.16 0.42 7.28
C THR A 157 17.51 0.72 5.93
N ALA A 158 17.08 1.97 5.75
CA ALA A 158 16.53 2.42 4.47
C ALA A 158 17.57 2.39 3.34
N ASN A 159 18.83 2.71 3.64
CA ASN A 159 19.90 2.68 2.65
C ASN A 159 20.18 1.23 2.19
N GLU A 160 20.34 0.30 3.14
CA GLU A 160 20.51 -1.13 2.85
C GLU A 160 19.33 -1.66 1.98
N TYR A 161 18.11 -1.20 2.25
CA TYR A 161 16.94 -1.58 1.47
C TYR A 161 17.06 -1.13 0.00
N VAL A 162 17.41 0.12 -0.23
CA VAL A 162 17.57 0.66 -1.60
C VAL A 162 18.74 0.00 -2.33
N GLU A 163 19.90 -0.17 -1.64
CA GLU A 163 21.05 -0.87 -2.19
C GLU A 163 20.70 -2.31 -2.58
N THR A 164 19.98 -3.04 -1.72
CA THR A 164 19.54 -4.41 -2.01
C THR A 164 18.57 -4.45 -3.18
N LEU A 165 17.60 -3.55 -3.28
CA LEU A 165 16.71 -3.46 -4.45
C LEU A 165 17.47 -3.23 -5.74
N ASN A 166 18.51 -2.40 -5.73
CA ASN A 166 19.33 -2.14 -6.91
C ASN A 166 20.22 -3.32 -7.32
N ARG A 167 20.43 -4.31 -6.44
CA ARG A 167 21.14 -5.57 -6.74
C ARG A 167 20.22 -6.66 -7.31
N ILE A 168 18.91 -6.56 -7.09
CA ILE A 168 17.92 -7.56 -7.55
C ILE A 168 17.63 -7.33 -9.04
N ASN A 169 17.69 -8.39 -9.86
CA ASN A 169 17.25 -8.35 -11.23
C ASN A 169 15.74 -8.53 -11.36
N ILE A 170 15.17 -9.61 -10.81
CA ILE A 170 13.74 -9.89 -10.79
C ILE A 170 13.23 -9.87 -9.35
N PHE A 171 12.33 -8.94 -9.05
CA PHE A 171 11.68 -8.86 -7.75
C PHE A 171 10.39 -9.67 -7.74
N ILE A 172 10.30 -10.64 -6.83
CA ILE A 172 9.11 -11.48 -6.69
C ILE A 172 8.13 -10.82 -5.73
N SER A 173 6.99 -10.37 -6.25
CA SER A 173 5.87 -9.91 -5.41
C SER A 173 5.01 -11.09 -5.00
N ALA A 174 4.92 -11.35 -3.72
CA ALA A 174 4.10 -12.42 -3.15
C ALA A 174 2.93 -11.85 -2.33
N ASP A 175 2.17 -10.91 -2.91
CA ASP A 175 1.02 -10.27 -2.25
C ASP A 175 -0.23 -11.16 -2.37
N VAL A 176 -0.12 -12.40 -1.87
CA VAL A 176 -1.16 -13.43 -1.97
C VAL A 176 -2.31 -13.12 -1.02
N GLY A 177 -3.51 -12.96 -1.57
CA GLY A 177 -4.76 -12.75 -0.81
C GLY A 177 -4.92 -11.35 -0.21
N LEU A 178 -4.11 -10.37 -0.62
CA LEU A 178 -4.21 -9.01 -0.12
C LEU A 178 -5.22 -8.16 -0.91
N SER A 179 -5.52 -8.54 -2.15
CA SER A 179 -6.39 -7.79 -3.08
C SER A 179 -5.89 -6.35 -3.36
N GLU A 180 -4.60 -6.12 -3.16
CA GLU A 180 -3.91 -4.86 -3.47
C GLU A 180 -2.39 -5.09 -3.57
N TYR A 181 -1.69 -4.20 -4.26
CA TYR A 181 -0.24 -4.21 -4.36
C TYR A 181 0.41 -3.43 -3.21
N MET A 182 1.40 -4.03 -2.54
CA MET A 182 2.16 -3.38 -1.48
C MET A 182 3.19 -2.39 -2.06
N ALA A 183 3.51 -1.34 -1.31
CA ALA A 183 4.45 -0.27 -1.71
C ALA A 183 5.78 -0.80 -2.25
N LYS A 184 6.31 -1.90 -1.67
CA LYS A 184 7.57 -2.54 -2.11
C LYS A 184 7.61 -2.91 -3.60
N ASN A 185 6.44 -3.16 -4.23
CA ASN A 185 6.37 -3.48 -5.65
C ASN A 185 6.75 -2.26 -6.48
N PHE A 186 6.17 -1.10 -6.15
CA PHE A 186 6.46 0.16 -6.81
C PHE A 186 7.89 0.64 -6.50
N GLU A 187 8.37 0.41 -5.27
CA GLU A 187 9.75 0.69 -4.86
C GLU A 187 10.77 -0.16 -5.63
N ALA A 188 10.49 -1.45 -5.83
CA ALA A 188 11.35 -2.33 -6.63
C ALA A 188 11.38 -1.90 -8.11
N MET A 189 10.21 -1.59 -8.70
CA MET A 189 10.14 -1.05 -10.06
C MET A 189 10.89 0.28 -10.19
N ALA A 190 10.76 1.18 -9.22
CA ALA A 190 11.47 2.46 -9.21
C ALA A 190 12.99 2.28 -9.17
N CYS A 191 13.49 1.26 -8.47
CA CYS A 191 14.88 0.85 -8.45
C CYS A 191 15.30 0.04 -9.69
N GLY A 192 14.40 -0.18 -10.67
CA GLY A 192 14.69 -0.82 -11.95
C GLY A 192 14.67 -2.34 -11.94
N CYS A 193 14.06 -2.99 -10.93
CA CYS A 193 13.79 -4.43 -10.97
C CYS A 193 12.70 -4.75 -12.00
N LEU A 194 12.82 -5.88 -12.69
CA LEU A 194 11.65 -6.50 -13.31
C LEU A 194 10.71 -6.99 -12.19
N LEU A 195 9.49 -6.48 -12.16
CA LEU A 195 8.49 -6.97 -11.20
C LEU A 195 7.79 -8.21 -11.77
N LEU A 196 7.87 -9.33 -11.05
CA LEU A 196 7.07 -10.52 -11.29
C LEU A 196 6.05 -10.64 -10.15
N ALA A 197 4.78 -10.33 -10.46
CA ALA A 197 3.76 -10.08 -9.44
C ALA A 197 2.58 -11.04 -9.50
N LYS A 198 2.10 -11.44 -8.32
CA LYS A 198 0.83 -12.16 -8.19
C LYS A 198 -0.32 -11.25 -8.64
N ARG A 199 -1.11 -11.71 -9.60
CA ARG A 199 -2.31 -11.00 -10.05
C ARG A 199 -3.29 -10.81 -8.89
N GLN A 200 -3.76 -9.59 -8.69
CA GLN A 200 -4.76 -9.25 -7.67
C GLN A 200 -6.19 -9.35 -8.22
N GLY A 201 -6.39 -8.98 -9.49
CA GLY A 201 -7.68 -9.00 -10.16
C GLY A 201 -8.66 -7.94 -9.65
N ARG A 202 -9.93 -8.09 -9.98
CA ARG A 202 -11.02 -7.20 -9.55
C ARG A 202 -10.82 -5.73 -9.95
N GLY A 203 -10.11 -5.50 -11.07
CA GLY A 203 -9.82 -4.18 -11.59
C GLY A 203 -8.61 -3.49 -10.94
N GLU A 204 -7.84 -4.19 -10.10
CA GLU A 204 -6.68 -3.61 -9.41
C GLU A 204 -5.58 -3.22 -10.41
N GLU A 205 -5.25 -4.11 -11.35
CA GLU A 205 -4.24 -3.87 -12.37
C GLU A 205 -4.63 -2.70 -13.28
N GLU A 206 -5.88 -2.70 -13.77
CA GLU A 206 -6.42 -1.64 -14.63
C GLU A 206 -6.43 -0.28 -13.93
N ALA A 207 -6.84 -0.25 -12.66
CA ALA A 207 -6.88 0.99 -11.87
C ALA A 207 -5.47 1.56 -11.64
N LEU A 208 -4.47 0.70 -11.55
CA LEU A 208 -3.06 1.06 -11.39
C LEU A 208 -2.36 1.32 -12.73
N GLY A 209 -2.96 0.94 -13.87
CA GLY A 209 -2.33 0.96 -15.20
C GLY A 209 -1.20 -0.06 -15.33
N LEU A 210 -1.30 -1.18 -14.59
CA LEU A 210 -0.37 -2.29 -14.66
C LEU A 210 -0.81 -3.25 -15.76
N GLU A 211 0.08 -3.51 -16.72
CA GLU A 211 -0.20 -4.32 -17.90
C GLU A 211 0.84 -5.41 -18.07
N ASP A 212 0.36 -6.68 -18.08
CA ASP A 212 1.19 -7.88 -18.22
C ASP A 212 1.98 -7.89 -19.52
N GLY A 213 3.28 -8.15 -19.44
CA GLY A 213 4.19 -8.12 -20.59
C GLY A 213 4.56 -6.72 -21.09
N VAL A 214 4.02 -5.66 -20.49
CA VAL A 214 4.31 -4.27 -20.87
C VAL A 214 5.15 -3.55 -19.81
N ASN A 215 4.70 -3.53 -18.55
CA ASN A 215 5.39 -2.82 -17.46
C ASN A 215 5.64 -3.68 -16.22
N LEU A 216 5.17 -4.94 -16.22
CA LEU A 216 5.49 -6.00 -15.28
C LEU A 216 5.18 -7.36 -15.92
N LEU A 217 5.51 -8.45 -15.22
CA LEU A 217 5.02 -9.78 -15.53
C LEU A 217 4.05 -10.25 -14.44
N LEU A 218 2.90 -10.79 -14.83
CA LEU A 218 1.91 -11.31 -13.90
C LEU A 218 1.92 -12.84 -13.86
N TYR A 219 1.67 -13.39 -12.68
CA TYR A 219 1.45 -14.82 -12.47
C TYR A 219 0.21 -15.07 -11.61
N ASP A 220 -0.41 -16.24 -11.78
CA ASP A 220 -1.62 -16.65 -11.06
C ASP A 220 -1.37 -17.74 -10.01
N ASP A 221 -0.33 -18.54 -10.20
CA ASP A 221 0.07 -19.63 -9.32
C ASP A 221 1.58 -19.93 -9.47
N LEU A 222 2.06 -20.96 -8.79
CA LEU A 222 3.48 -21.32 -8.85
C LEU A 222 3.88 -21.80 -10.25
N ALA A 223 3.01 -22.48 -10.98
CA ALA A 223 3.33 -22.99 -12.31
C ALA A 223 3.55 -21.83 -13.28
N SER A 224 2.59 -20.91 -13.36
CA SER A 224 2.71 -19.71 -14.19
C SER A 224 3.84 -18.77 -13.75
N LEU A 225 4.18 -18.75 -12.45
CA LEU A 225 5.36 -18.03 -11.96
C LEU A 225 6.65 -18.62 -12.54
N LEU A 226 6.80 -19.94 -12.52
CA LEU A 226 7.98 -20.63 -13.09
C LEU A 226 8.08 -20.43 -14.61
N GLU A 227 6.96 -20.53 -15.34
CA GLU A 227 6.90 -20.24 -16.78
C GLU A 227 7.36 -18.79 -17.09
N ARG A 228 6.94 -17.83 -16.28
CA ARG A 228 7.35 -16.42 -16.44
C ARG A 228 8.84 -16.20 -16.15
N LEU A 229 9.40 -16.92 -15.19
CA LEU A 229 10.85 -16.89 -14.91
C LEU A 229 11.65 -17.46 -16.07
N GLU A 230 11.25 -18.62 -16.59
CA GLU A 230 11.90 -19.23 -17.76
C GLU A 230 11.84 -18.28 -18.97
N TRP A 231 10.65 -17.75 -19.26
CA TRP A 231 10.48 -16.78 -20.33
C TRP A 231 11.41 -15.55 -20.17
N ALA A 232 11.55 -15.00 -18.97
CA ALA A 232 12.39 -13.85 -18.73
C ALA A 232 13.89 -14.16 -18.95
N ARG A 233 14.32 -15.39 -18.66
CA ARG A 233 15.69 -15.87 -18.91
C ARG A 233 15.97 -16.09 -20.39
N GLU A 234 14.99 -16.60 -21.12
CA GLU A 234 15.10 -16.82 -22.57
C GLU A 234 15.04 -15.50 -23.37
N HIS A 235 14.39 -14.47 -22.80
CA HIS A 235 14.17 -13.19 -23.49
C HIS A 235 14.72 -11.98 -22.68
N PRO A 236 16.03 -11.96 -22.33
CA PRO A 236 16.58 -10.96 -21.41
C PRO A 236 16.43 -9.51 -21.91
N GLY A 237 16.47 -9.28 -23.22
CA GLY A 237 16.25 -7.94 -23.80
C GLY A 237 14.82 -7.44 -23.64
N LEU A 238 13.82 -8.33 -23.79
CA LEU A 238 12.42 -8.00 -23.57
C LEU A 238 12.13 -7.80 -22.06
N ALA A 239 12.66 -8.67 -21.22
CA ALA A 239 12.55 -8.56 -19.76
C ALA A 239 13.11 -7.21 -19.26
N GLN A 240 14.27 -6.80 -19.77
CA GLN A 240 14.85 -5.49 -19.47
C GLN A 240 13.98 -4.33 -19.99
N SER A 241 13.40 -4.45 -21.18
CA SER A 241 12.47 -3.43 -21.72
C SER A 241 11.23 -3.26 -20.83
N ILE A 242 10.65 -4.38 -20.33
CA ILE A 242 9.52 -4.36 -19.39
C ILE A 242 9.93 -3.67 -18.09
N ALA A 243 11.10 -3.98 -17.54
CA ALA A 243 11.59 -3.35 -16.31
C ALA A 243 11.76 -1.83 -16.46
N VAL A 244 12.29 -1.37 -17.61
CA VAL A 244 12.42 0.06 -17.93
C VAL A 244 11.06 0.74 -17.99
N LYS A 245 10.10 0.18 -18.73
CA LYS A 245 8.73 0.71 -18.82
C LYS A 245 8.02 0.69 -17.47
N GLY A 246 8.24 -0.37 -16.68
CA GLY A 246 7.73 -0.47 -15.32
C GLY A 246 8.23 0.66 -14.42
N ARG A 247 9.52 0.95 -14.49
CA ARG A 247 10.12 2.07 -13.76
C ARG A 247 9.54 3.42 -14.20
N GLU A 248 9.45 3.67 -15.51
CA GLU A 248 8.85 4.89 -16.05
C GLU A 248 7.41 5.06 -15.58
N HIS A 249 6.63 3.99 -15.63
CA HIS A 249 5.24 3.98 -15.19
C HIS A 249 5.11 4.38 -13.71
N VAL A 250 5.84 3.74 -12.79
CA VAL A 250 5.68 4.04 -11.35
C VAL A 250 6.23 5.40 -10.97
N LEU A 251 7.26 5.91 -11.64
CA LEU A 251 7.74 7.28 -11.44
C LEU A 251 6.71 8.32 -11.87
N ALA A 252 5.96 8.05 -12.94
CA ALA A 252 4.91 8.94 -13.42
C ALA A 252 3.65 8.91 -12.55
N ARG A 253 3.36 7.80 -11.85
CA ARG A 253 2.08 7.57 -11.18
C ARG A 253 2.17 7.41 -9.66
N ASN A 254 3.17 6.68 -9.15
CA ASN A 254 3.23 6.27 -7.73
C ASN A 254 4.22 7.09 -6.89
N ALA A 255 4.93 8.06 -7.46
CA ALA A 255 5.78 8.95 -6.70
C ALA A 255 4.95 9.84 -5.76
N TYR A 256 5.44 10.10 -4.54
CA TYR A 256 4.69 10.84 -3.52
C TYR A 256 4.24 12.24 -3.97
N ASP A 257 4.97 12.92 -4.85
CA ASP A 257 4.56 14.21 -5.40
C ASP A 257 3.32 14.11 -6.31
N LYS A 258 3.11 12.96 -6.96
CA LYS A 258 1.92 12.68 -7.77
C LYS A 258 0.74 12.36 -6.87
N LEU A 259 0.94 11.43 -5.93
CA LEU A 259 -0.10 11.02 -4.98
C LEU A 259 -0.57 12.16 -4.07
N ALA A 260 0.32 13.09 -3.72
CA ALA A 260 -0.05 14.28 -2.94
C ALA A 260 -1.10 15.14 -3.65
N ARG A 261 -1.06 15.22 -4.99
CA ARG A 261 -2.07 15.92 -5.78
C ARG A 261 -3.40 15.15 -5.74
N GLU A 262 -3.39 13.85 -5.96
CA GLU A 262 -4.60 13.00 -5.88
C GLU A 262 -5.24 13.09 -4.49
N ILE A 263 -4.44 13.03 -3.42
CA ILE A 263 -4.92 13.22 -2.04
C ILE A 263 -5.54 14.62 -1.87
N SER A 264 -4.88 15.67 -2.39
CA SER A 264 -5.39 17.03 -2.33
C SER A 264 -6.73 17.16 -3.04
N ASP A 265 -6.88 16.57 -4.22
CA ASP A 265 -8.12 16.57 -4.99
C ASP A 265 -9.24 15.86 -4.20
N VAL A 266 -8.95 14.67 -3.66
CA VAL A 266 -9.92 13.92 -2.83
C VAL A 266 -10.39 14.73 -1.64
N VAL A 267 -9.49 15.36 -0.88
CA VAL A 267 -9.88 16.10 0.33
C VAL A 267 -10.51 17.47 0.03
N SER A 268 -10.34 18.00 -1.18
CA SER A 268 -10.94 19.27 -1.61
C SER A 268 -12.42 19.14 -1.93
N VAL A 269 -12.88 17.96 -2.32
CA VAL A 269 -14.32 17.71 -2.58
C VAL A 269 -15.13 17.96 -1.30
N PRO A 270 -16.30 18.64 -1.38
CA PRO A 270 -17.17 18.82 -0.22
C PRO A 270 -17.53 17.50 0.47
N PHE A 271 -17.60 17.51 1.79
CA PHE A 271 -18.07 16.36 2.57
C PHE A 271 -19.58 16.34 2.60
N THR A 272 -20.19 15.21 2.27
CA THR A 272 -21.65 15.08 2.11
C THR A 272 -22.42 15.12 3.42
N ASN A 273 -21.77 14.93 4.57
CA ASN A 273 -22.41 14.92 5.89
C ASN A 273 -21.50 15.53 6.97
N VAL A 274 -21.12 16.79 6.82
CA VAL A 274 -20.49 17.49 7.93
C VAL A 274 -21.59 17.80 8.95
N SER A 275 -21.70 17.00 10.01
CA SER A 275 -22.53 17.41 11.14
C SER A 275 -21.96 18.70 11.72
N SER A 276 -22.67 19.80 11.54
CA SER A 276 -22.36 21.11 12.12
C SER A 276 -22.50 21.17 13.65
N GLN A 277 -22.37 20.02 14.30
CA GLN A 277 -22.41 19.98 15.77
C GLN A 277 -21.07 20.46 16.33
N PRO A 278 -21.07 21.59 17.05
CA PRO A 278 -19.85 22.13 17.62
C PRO A 278 -19.22 21.14 18.59
N TRP A 279 -17.91 20.96 18.52
CA TRP A 279 -17.11 20.01 19.32
C TRP A 279 -17.30 20.14 20.84
N TRP A 280 -17.70 21.32 21.36
CA TRP A 280 -17.97 21.54 22.80
C TRP A 280 -19.26 20.93 23.32
N LYS A 281 -20.19 20.46 22.47
CA LYS A 281 -21.42 19.76 22.91
C LYS A 281 -21.18 18.33 23.39
N PHE A 282 -19.95 17.87 23.34
CA PHE A 282 -19.56 16.50 23.76
C PHE A 282 -18.72 16.49 25.04
N TRP A 283 -18.69 17.60 25.78
CA TRP A 283 -18.06 17.75 27.10
C TRP A 283 -19.06 17.56 28.24
#